data_876c5da7e94240d0147a46622cbf3205
#
_entry.id   876c5da7e94240d0147a46622cbf3205
#
_cell.length_a   1.000
_cell.length_b   1.000
_cell.length_c   1.000
_cell.angle_alpha   90.00
_cell.angle_beta   90.00
_cell.angle_gamma   90.00
#
_symmetry.space_group_name_H-M   'P 1'
#
loop_
_entity.id
_entity.type
_entity.pdbx_description
1 polymer ?
#
loop_
_entity_poly.entity_id
_entity_poly.type
_entity_poly.pdbx_seq_one_letter_code
_entity_poly.pdbx_strand_id
1 'polypeptide(L)'
;MQFVAFERAKQGTGASRRLRNSGRTPGIVYGAGAQPVAIEVDHNALWHALKKEAFHSSVLDMELNGQPSKVLLRDVQYHPFKQLVLHIDFQRVDEKTKLHMKVPLHYSGAEESPAVKVDKCLVTPVVTELDVSCMPSDLPEFIAVDLSNLQKNVSLHLKDVKLPKGVSAVTRGAKNNPVLVSVVAPAVEVEAPAADAAAAPAKGKGKK
;
A
#
# COMPACT_ATOMS: atom_id res chain seq x y z
N MET A 1 1.71 -19.14 -2.92
CA MET A 1 0.86 -19.03 -4.15
C MET A 1 1.69 -19.41 -5.36
N GLN A 2 1.10 -20.10 -6.32
CA GLN A 2 1.81 -20.64 -7.49
C GLN A 2 1.35 -19.93 -8.77
N PHE A 3 2.28 -19.56 -9.65
CA PHE A 3 1.99 -19.00 -10.97
C PHE A 3 3.03 -19.43 -12.00
N VAL A 4 2.60 -19.46 -13.27
CA VAL A 4 3.45 -19.91 -14.39
C VAL A 4 3.99 -18.70 -15.14
N ALA A 5 5.28 -18.69 -15.42
CA ALA A 5 5.96 -17.69 -16.22
C ALA A 5 6.74 -18.36 -17.36
N PHE A 6 6.81 -17.68 -18.50
CA PHE A 6 7.56 -18.13 -19.67
C PHE A 6 8.73 -17.20 -19.91
N GLU A 7 9.84 -17.74 -20.37
CA GLU A 7 10.98 -16.94 -20.74
C GLU A 7 10.72 -16.18 -22.05
N ARG A 8 11.09 -14.91 -22.09
CA ARG A 8 10.86 -14.02 -23.21
C ARG A 8 12.13 -13.80 -24.03
N ALA A 9 12.18 -14.30 -25.26
CA ALA A 9 13.32 -14.14 -26.15
C ALA A 9 13.41 -12.74 -26.80
N LYS A 10 12.27 -12.11 -27.13
CA LYS A 10 12.23 -10.80 -27.82
C LYS A 10 12.07 -9.67 -26.83
N GLN A 11 13.02 -8.74 -26.82
CA GLN A 11 13.03 -7.55 -25.96
C GLN A 11 12.78 -6.27 -26.78
N GLY A 12 12.59 -5.15 -26.07
CA GLY A 12 12.38 -3.82 -26.64
C GLY A 12 10.92 -3.36 -26.65
N THR A 13 10.72 -2.06 -26.89
CA THR A 13 9.42 -1.36 -26.75
C THR A 13 8.34 -1.94 -27.66
N GLY A 14 8.67 -2.21 -28.93
CA GLY A 14 7.73 -2.78 -29.90
C GLY A 14 7.32 -4.21 -29.56
N ALA A 15 8.26 -5.05 -29.08
CA ALA A 15 7.97 -6.41 -28.63
C ALA A 15 7.05 -6.40 -27.40
N SER A 16 7.36 -5.58 -26.40
CA SER A 16 6.54 -5.43 -25.18
C SER A 16 5.13 -4.92 -25.49
N ARG A 17 4.97 -4.00 -26.46
CA ARG A 17 3.65 -3.53 -26.90
C ARG A 17 2.83 -4.66 -27.55
N ARG A 18 3.44 -5.45 -28.43
CA ARG A 18 2.76 -6.61 -29.07
C ARG A 18 2.36 -7.65 -28.03
N LEU A 19 3.23 -7.90 -27.06
CA LEU A 19 2.96 -8.84 -25.98
C LEU A 19 1.75 -8.42 -25.15
N ARG A 20 1.66 -7.14 -24.75
CA ARG A 20 0.50 -6.62 -24.00
C ARG A 20 -0.78 -6.72 -24.84
N ASN A 21 -0.71 -6.48 -26.15
CA ASN A 21 -1.86 -6.61 -27.03
C ASN A 21 -2.32 -8.08 -27.20
N SER A 22 -1.45 -9.06 -26.97
CA SER A 22 -1.81 -10.48 -26.95
C SER A 22 -2.28 -10.99 -25.59
N GLY A 23 -2.51 -10.09 -24.61
CA GLY A 23 -3.00 -10.46 -23.28
C GLY A 23 -1.93 -10.99 -22.32
N ARG A 24 -0.64 -10.74 -22.61
CA ARG A 24 0.47 -11.10 -21.72
C ARG A 24 1.16 -9.87 -21.15
N THR A 25 1.68 -10.00 -19.94
CA THR A 25 2.42 -8.93 -19.24
C THR A 25 3.90 -9.26 -19.27
N PRO A 26 4.76 -8.34 -19.76
CA PRO A 26 6.20 -8.48 -19.65
C PRO A 26 6.66 -8.25 -18.21
N GLY A 27 7.65 -9.01 -17.78
CA GLY A 27 8.28 -8.87 -16.47
C GLY A 27 9.75 -9.24 -16.50
N ILE A 28 10.39 -9.12 -15.36
CA ILE A 28 11.77 -9.48 -15.11
C ILE A 28 11.90 -10.24 -13.79
N VAL A 29 12.80 -11.21 -13.76
CA VAL A 29 13.18 -11.92 -12.52
C VAL A 29 14.68 -11.76 -12.32
N TYR A 30 15.06 -11.24 -11.15
CA TYR A 30 16.47 -11.00 -10.79
C TYR A 30 16.75 -11.39 -9.34
N GLY A 31 18.03 -11.36 -8.93
CA GLY A 31 18.47 -11.67 -7.58
C GLY A 31 19.07 -13.06 -7.43
N ALA A 32 19.42 -13.43 -6.18
CA ALA A 32 20.09 -14.71 -5.83
C ALA A 32 21.40 -14.95 -6.58
N GLY A 33 22.15 -13.89 -6.92
CA GLY A 33 23.41 -14.04 -7.66
C GLY A 33 23.29 -14.58 -9.09
N ALA A 34 22.07 -14.93 -9.56
CA ALA A 34 21.82 -15.43 -10.89
C ALA A 34 21.53 -14.28 -11.88
N GLN A 35 21.77 -14.52 -13.16
CA GLN A 35 21.50 -13.53 -14.18
C GLN A 35 20.00 -13.16 -14.24
N PRO A 36 19.67 -11.88 -14.52
CA PRO A 36 18.29 -11.46 -14.75
C PRO A 36 17.70 -12.16 -15.98
N VAL A 37 16.46 -12.64 -15.83
CA VAL A 37 15.73 -13.31 -16.90
C VAL A 37 14.49 -12.50 -17.23
N ALA A 38 14.32 -12.15 -18.51
CA ALA A 38 13.10 -11.52 -18.99
C ALA A 38 12.00 -12.58 -19.11
N ILE A 39 10.84 -12.29 -18.53
CA ILE A 39 9.70 -13.21 -18.48
C ILE A 39 8.45 -12.61 -19.10
N GLU A 40 7.50 -13.47 -19.42
CA GLU A 40 6.13 -13.11 -19.77
C GLU A 40 5.15 -13.94 -18.94
N VAL A 41 4.09 -13.29 -18.46
CA VAL A 41 3.06 -13.89 -17.63
C VAL A 41 1.69 -13.60 -18.25
N ASP A 42 0.74 -14.52 -18.09
CA ASP A 42 -0.64 -14.27 -18.50
C ASP A 42 -1.23 -13.09 -17.69
N HIS A 43 -1.76 -12.09 -18.42
CA HIS A 43 -2.26 -10.87 -17.80
C HIS A 43 -3.47 -11.12 -16.92
N ASN A 44 -4.40 -12.00 -17.34
CA ASN A 44 -5.64 -12.23 -16.60
C ASN A 44 -5.38 -12.95 -15.28
N ALA A 45 -4.58 -14.01 -15.32
CA ALA A 45 -4.16 -14.74 -14.12
C ALA A 45 -3.42 -13.83 -13.14
N LEU A 46 -2.49 -13.00 -13.65
CA LEU A 46 -1.74 -12.02 -12.87
C LEU A 46 -2.64 -10.97 -12.24
N TRP A 47 -3.60 -10.41 -13.00
CA TRP A 47 -4.53 -9.40 -12.50
C TRP A 47 -5.38 -9.91 -11.34
N HIS A 48 -5.87 -11.15 -11.42
CA HIS A 48 -6.59 -11.79 -10.32
C HIS A 48 -5.71 -12.11 -9.11
N ALA A 49 -4.46 -12.46 -9.34
CA ALA A 49 -3.50 -12.70 -8.27
C ALA A 49 -3.15 -11.41 -7.52
N LEU A 50 -2.93 -10.29 -8.23
CA LEU A 50 -2.61 -8.97 -7.67
C LEU A 50 -3.74 -8.37 -6.81
N LYS A 51 -4.99 -8.80 -6.99
CA LYS A 51 -6.10 -8.39 -6.11
C LYS A 51 -6.01 -8.97 -4.70
N LYS A 52 -5.21 -10.00 -4.50
CA LYS A 52 -4.99 -10.62 -3.20
C LYS A 52 -3.80 -9.95 -2.52
N GLU A 53 -4.01 -9.39 -1.34
CA GLU A 53 -2.95 -8.73 -0.57
C GLU A 53 -1.77 -9.65 -0.29
N ALA A 54 -2.04 -10.92 -0.01
CA ALA A 54 -1.02 -11.94 0.19
C ALA A 54 -0.06 -12.11 -1.01
N PHE A 55 -0.46 -11.71 -2.23
CA PHE A 55 0.44 -11.75 -3.39
C PHE A 55 1.54 -10.70 -3.32
N HIS A 56 1.27 -9.57 -2.68
CA HIS A 56 2.22 -8.47 -2.52
C HIS A 56 3.22 -8.70 -1.38
N SER A 57 2.81 -9.42 -0.33
CA SER A 57 3.56 -9.56 0.91
C SER A 57 3.98 -10.99 1.24
N SER A 58 3.87 -11.94 0.32
CA SER A 58 4.29 -13.33 0.54
C SER A 58 5.34 -13.81 -0.47
N VAL A 59 6.05 -14.87 -0.09
CA VAL A 59 6.93 -15.60 -1.02
C VAL A 59 6.07 -16.42 -1.96
N LEU A 60 6.31 -16.24 -3.26
CA LEU A 60 5.57 -16.87 -4.34
C LEU A 60 6.38 -18.00 -4.95
N ASP A 61 5.71 -19.07 -5.34
CA ASP A 61 6.30 -20.16 -6.12
C ASP A 61 6.06 -19.89 -7.60
N MET A 62 7.09 -19.47 -8.30
CA MET A 62 7.05 -19.25 -9.74
C MET A 62 7.60 -20.47 -10.48
N GLU A 63 6.84 -20.95 -11.44
CA GLU A 63 7.29 -21.97 -12.36
C GLU A 63 7.81 -21.31 -13.65
N LEU A 64 9.12 -21.32 -13.84
CA LEU A 64 9.77 -20.81 -15.04
C LEU A 64 10.22 -21.98 -15.93
N ASN A 65 9.60 -22.16 -17.09
CA ASN A 65 9.90 -23.25 -18.01
C ASN A 65 9.92 -24.65 -17.36
N GLY A 66 9.02 -24.89 -16.38
CA GLY A 66 8.95 -26.15 -15.63
C GLY A 66 9.91 -26.26 -14.44
N GLN A 67 10.68 -25.23 -14.14
CA GLN A 67 11.55 -25.19 -12.96
C GLN A 67 10.92 -24.29 -11.89
N PRO A 68 10.64 -24.81 -10.67
CA PRO A 68 10.11 -24.02 -9.59
C PRO A 68 11.18 -23.11 -9.00
N SER A 69 10.86 -21.86 -8.76
CA SER A 69 11.72 -20.88 -8.08
C SER A 69 10.91 -20.04 -7.11
N LYS A 70 11.47 -19.78 -5.91
CA LYS A 70 10.87 -18.90 -4.92
C LYS A 70 11.18 -17.45 -5.28
N VAL A 71 10.16 -16.65 -5.44
CA VAL A 71 10.28 -15.24 -5.82
C VAL A 71 9.39 -14.36 -4.93
N LEU A 72 9.75 -13.10 -4.88
CA LEU A 72 9.00 -12.06 -4.20
C LEU A 72 8.60 -10.99 -5.22
N LEU A 73 7.40 -10.47 -5.10
CA LEU A 73 6.97 -9.32 -5.87
C LEU A 73 7.71 -8.07 -5.38
N ARG A 74 8.41 -7.39 -6.29
CA ARG A 74 9.18 -6.19 -5.95
C ARG A 74 8.49 -4.91 -6.38
N ASP A 75 8.00 -4.88 -7.62
CA ASP A 75 7.31 -3.72 -8.18
C ASP A 75 6.27 -4.14 -9.22
N VAL A 76 5.21 -3.36 -9.33
CA VAL A 76 4.15 -3.51 -10.34
C VAL A 76 3.85 -2.16 -10.95
N GLN A 77 3.99 -2.08 -12.26
CA GLN A 77 3.61 -0.90 -13.01
C GLN A 77 2.21 -1.05 -13.59
N TYR A 78 1.29 -0.23 -13.13
CA TYR A 78 -0.08 -0.19 -13.64
C TYR A 78 -0.23 0.85 -14.75
N HIS A 79 -1.17 0.60 -15.64
CA HIS A 79 -1.56 1.59 -16.64
C HIS A 79 -2.39 2.70 -15.97
N PRO A 80 -2.16 4.01 -16.26
CA PRO A 80 -2.80 5.11 -15.53
C PRO A 80 -4.33 5.12 -15.53
N PHE A 81 -4.97 4.63 -16.60
CA PHE A 81 -6.45 4.65 -16.71
C PHE A 81 -7.07 3.33 -17.18
N LYS A 82 -6.28 2.36 -17.65
CA LYS A 82 -6.78 1.03 -18.03
C LYS A 82 -6.44 0.03 -16.94
N GLN A 83 -7.30 -0.94 -16.73
CA GLN A 83 -7.05 -2.05 -15.81
C GLN A 83 -6.03 -3.04 -16.42
N LEU A 84 -4.81 -2.55 -16.65
CA LEU A 84 -3.73 -3.31 -17.29
C LEU A 84 -2.45 -3.14 -16.47
N VAL A 85 -1.73 -4.25 -16.29
CA VAL A 85 -0.38 -4.27 -15.76
C VAL A 85 0.59 -4.06 -16.92
N LEU A 86 1.45 -3.05 -16.80
CA LEU A 86 2.44 -2.72 -17.83
C LEU A 86 3.73 -3.51 -17.69
N HIS A 87 4.18 -3.69 -16.45
CA HIS A 87 5.41 -4.41 -16.13
C HIS A 87 5.33 -4.99 -14.72
N ILE A 88 6.04 -6.06 -14.48
CA ILE A 88 6.15 -6.68 -13.16
C ILE A 88 7.57 -7.13 -12.89
N ASP A 89 8.05 -6.84 -11.68
CA ASP A 89 9.39 -7.13 -11.23
C ASP A 89 9.34 -8.16 -10.09
N PHE A 90 10.03 -9.28 -10.31
CA PHE A 90 10.20 -10.31 -9.29
C PHE A 90 11.64 -10.38 -8.83
N GLN A 91 11.84 -10.56 -7.55
CA GLN A 91 13.13 -10.82 -6.94
C GLN A 91 13.21 -12.27 -6.47
N ARG A 92 14.24 -13.01 -6.88
CA ARG A 92 14.51 -14.35 -6.34
C ARG A 92 14.89 -14.24 -4.87
N VAL A 93 14.41 -15.16 -4.09
CA VAL A 93 14.58 -15.17 -2.64
C VAL A 93 15.56 -16.25 -2.24
N ASP A 94 16.61 -15.83 -1.53
CA ASP A 94 17.55 -16.72 -0.84
C ASP A 94 17.19 -16.80 0.65
N GLU A 95 17.15 -17.97 1.22
CA GLU A 95 16.77 -18.17 2.63
C GLU A 95 17.68 -17.47 3.64
N LYS A 96 18.90 -17.10 3.23
CA LYS A 96 19.92 -16.48 4.09
C LYS A 96 19.97 -14.95 4.01
N THR A 97 19.23 -14.35 3.07
CA THR A 97 19.31 -12.89 2.82
C THR A 97 18.10 -12.19 3.43
N LYS A 98 18.35 -11.12 4.20
CA LYS A 98 17.28 -10.26 4.71
C LYS A 98 16.59 -9.55 3.56
N LEU A 99 15.27 -9.57 3.58
CA LEU A 99 14.43 -8.91 2.60
C LEU A 99 13.93 -7.57 3.16
N HIS A 100 13.85 -6.58 2.29
CA HIS A 100 13.20 -5.31 2.57
C HIS A 100 11.96 -5.20 1.70
N MET A 101 10.78 -5.12 2.31
CA MET A 101 9.55 -4.98 1.57
C MET A 101 8.50 -4.21 2.34
N LYS A 102 7.45 -3.83 1.62
CA LYS A 102 6.28 -3.18 2.16
C LYS A 102 5.23 -4.22 2.54
N VAL A 103 4.75 -4.12 3.75
CA VAL A 103 3.67 -4.98 4.28
C VAL A 103 2.46 -4.11 4.60
N PRO A 104 1.25 -4.50 4.17
CA PRO A 104 0.05 -3.74 4.47
C PRO A 104 -0.30 -3.78 5.95
N LEU A 105 -0.87 -2.67 6.43
CA LEU A 105 -1.37 -2.52 7.80
C LEU A 105 -2.88 -2.67 7.82
N HIS A 106 -3.38 -3.63 8.59
CA HIS A 106 -4.80 -3.83 8.82
C HIS A 106 -5.20 -3.19 10.15
N TYR A 107 -6.02 -2.17 10.08
CA TYR A 107 -6.54 -1.45 11.23
C TYR A 107 -7.86 -2.06 11.69
N SER A 108 -7.92 -2.52 12.95
CA SER A 108 -9.10 -3.12 13.54
C SER A 108 -9.54 -2.36 14.79
N GLY A 109 -10.83 -2.45 15.16
CA GLY A 109 -11.35 -1.89 16.40
C GLY A 109 -11.53 -0.36 16.40
N ALA A 110 -11.45 0.33 15.25
CA ALA A 110 -11.61 1.79 15.19
C ALA A 110 -12.98 2.25 15.72
N GLU A 111 -14.06 1.52 15.39
CA GLU A 111 -15.43 1.82 15.81
C GLU A 111 -15.65 1.60 17.33
N GLU A 112 -14.84 0.74 17.94
CA GLU A 112 -14.92 0.44 19.37
C GLU A 112 -14.17 1.43 20.23
N SER A 113 -13.30 2.24 19.64
CA SER A 113 -12.46 3.20 20.34
C SER A 113 -13.29 4.29 21.05
N PRO A 114 -12.87 4.73 22.26
CA PRO A 114 -13.48 5.85 22.96
C PRO A 114 -13.52 7.13 22.14
N ALA A 115 -12.49 7.37 21.32
CA ALA A 115 -12.41 8.52 20.43
C ALA A 115 -13.55 8.60 19.42
N VAL A 116 -14.03 7.45 18.92
CA VAL A 116 -15.13 7.40 17.95
C VAL A 116 -16.48 7.32 18.67
N LYS A 117 -16.62 6.48 19.70
CA LYS A 117 -17.91 6.27 20.40
C LYS A 117 -18.34 7.49 21.23
N VAL A 118 -17.40 8.12 21.92
CA VAL A 118 -17.70 9.22 22.85
C VAL A 118 -17.53 10.58 22.17
N ASP A 119 -16.40 10.79 21.53
CA ASP A 119 -16.01 12.10 20.97
C ASP A 119 -16.37 12.27 19.49
N LYS A 120 -16.91 11.23 18.84
CA LYS A 120 -17.26 11.21 17.40
C LYS A 120 -16.10 11.69 16.51
N CYS A 121 -14.87 11.43 16.91
CA CYS A 121 -13.67 11.79 16.17
C CYS A 121 -13.52 10.94 14.91
N LEU A 122 -12.94 11.53 13.87
CA LEU A 122 -12.58 10.82 12.65
C LEU A 122 -11.20 10.19 12.82
N VAL A 123 -11.12 8.90 12.64
CA VAL A 123 -9.86 8.14 12.65
C VAL A 123 -9.38 7.99 11.21
N THR A 124 -8.25 8.62 10.89
CA THR A 124 -7.70 8.61 9.54
C THR A 124 -6.37 7.86 9.54
N PRO A 125 -6.24 6.75 8.79
CA PRO A 125 -4.96 6.09 8.57
C PRO A 125 -4.07 7.00 7.72
N VAL A 126 -2.87 7.29 8.19
CA VAL A 126 -1.86 8.10 7.49
C VAL A 126 -0.93 7.20 6.67
N VAL A 127 -0.63 6.03 7.19
CA VAL A 127 0.24 5.04 6.56
C VAL A 127 -0.56 3.76 6.37
N THR A 128 -0.61 3.26 5.15
CA THR A 128 -1.29 2.00 4.79
C THR A 128 -0.34 0.83 4.64
N GLU A 129 0.95 1.11 4.39
CA GLU A 129 1.99 0.13 4.18
C GLU A 129 3.21 0.48 5.03
N LEU A 130 3.86 -0.52 5.63
CA LEU A 130 5.06 -0.35 6.42
C LEU A 130 6.25 -1.02 5.73
N ASP A 131 7.36 -0.27 5.58
CA ASP A 131 8.63 -0.85 5.13
C ASP A 131 9.20 -1.71 6.26
N VAL A 132 9.37 -3.01 6.00
CA VAL A 132 9.91 -3.98 6.96
C VAL A 132 11.14 -4.67 6.41
N SER A 133 12.02 -5.07 7.33
CA SER A 133 13.15 -5.94 7.06
C SER A 133 13.00 -7.22 7.87
N CYS A 134 12.91 -8.36 7.20
CA CYS A 134 12.72 -9.66 7.81
C CYS A 134 13.44 -10.76 7.04
N MET A 135 13.52 -11.95 7.60
CA MET A 135 13.90 -13.16 6.87
C MET A 135 12.71 -13.67 6.07
N PRO A 136 12.93 -14.37 4.96
CA PRO A 136 11.84 -14.92 4.12
C PRO A 136 10.85 -15.80 4.88
N SER A 137 11.33 -16.51 5.90
CA SER A 137 10.52 -17.39 6.74
C SER A 137 9.60 -16.66 7.71
N ASP A 138 9.95 -15.42 8.09
CA ASP A 138 9.25 -14.63 9.10
C ASP A 138 8.40 -13.51 8.48
N LEU A 139 8.20 -13.58 7.17
CA LEU A 139 7.46 -12.56 6.42
C LEU A 139 5.95 -12.65 6.71
N PRO A 140 5.32 -11.63 7.33
CA PRO A 140 3.89 -11.63 7.57
C PRO A 140 3.13 -11.17 6.32
N GLU A 141 1.95 -11.71 6.09
CA GLU A 141 1.07 -11.28 5.00
C GLU A 141 0.48 -9.88 5.27
N PHE A 142 0.20 -9.56 6.52
CA PHE A 142 -0.26 -8.25 6.99
C PHE A 142 0.14 -8.03 8.44
N ILE A 143 0.10 -6.80 8.90
CA ILE A 143 0.33 -6.44 10.31
C ILE A 143 -1.00 -5.88 10.86
N ALA A 144 -1.57 -6.57 11.84
CA ALA A 144 -2.78 -6.11 12.50
C ALA A 144 -2.45 -5.03 13.54
N VAL A 145 -3.14 -3.91 13.48
CA VAL A 145 -3.02 -2.77 14.38
C VAL A 145 -4.36 -2.58 15.09
N ASP A 146 -4.36 -2.76 16.40
CA ASP A 146 -5.55 -2.59 17.23
C ASP A 146 -5.72 -1.12 17.63
N LEU A 147 -6.88 -0.55 17.29
CA LEU A 147 -7.25 0.83 17.56
C LEU A 147 -8.26 0.97 18.72
N SER A 148 -8.58 -0.09 19.42
CA SER A 148 -9.64 -0.11 20.46
C SER A 148 -9.36 0.87 21.61
N ASN A 149 -8.11 1.21 21.88
CA ASN A 149 -7.70 2.06 22.98
C ASN A 149 -7.40 3.52 22.59
N LEU A 150 -7.75 3.94 21.38
CA LEU A 150 -7.48 5.30 20.91
C LEU A 150 -8.31 6.34 21.66
N GLN A 151 -7.60 7.39 22.12
CA GLN A 151 -8.19 8.56 22.77
C GLN A 151 -8.19 9.76 21.83
N LYS A 152 -9.01 10.76 22.16
CA LYS A 152 -9.10 12.02 21.41
C LYS A 152 -7.75 12.74 21.36
N ASN A 153 -7.41 13.24 20.17
CA ASN A 153 -6.16 13.98 19.90
C ASN A 153 -4.87 13.18 20.15
N VAL A 154 -4.95 11.86 20.24
CA VAL A 154 -3.78 10.99 20.34
C VAL A 154 -3.54 10.34 18.99
N SER A 155 -2.33 10.50 18.45
CA SER A 155 -1.90 9.83 17.24
C SER A 155 -1.19 8.52 17.60
N LEU A 156 -1.51 7.45 16.88
CA LEU A 156 -0.80 6.17 17.04
C LEU A 156 0.50 6.20 16.26
N HIS A 157 1.58 5.84 16.93
CA HIS A 157 2.92 5.79 16.35
C HIS A 157 3.39 4.35 16.13
N LEU A 158 4.43 4.20 15.31
CA LEU A 158 5.02 2.89 15.02
C LEU A 158 5.49 2.14 16.27
N LYS A 159 5.96 2.83 17.30
CA LYS A 159 6.43 2.21 18.56
C LYS A 159 5.31 1.56 19.37
N ASP A 160 4.08 1.99 19.17
CA ASP A 160 2.91 1.50 19.91
C ASP A 160 2.34 0.22 19.30
N VAL A 161 2.82 -0.16 18.11
CA VAL A 161 2.39 -1.35 17.38
C VAL A 161 3.27 -2.54 17.72
N LYS A 162 2.63 -3.66 18.03
CA LYS A 162 3.31 -4.94 18.26
C LYS A 162 3.68 -5.57 16.92
N LEU A 163 4.96 -5.53 16.59
CA LEU A 163 5.47 -6.23 15.41
C LEU A 163 5.61 -7.73 15.70
N PRO A 164 5.36 -8.60 14.71
CA PRO A 164 5.62 -10.04 14.83
C PRO A 164 7.12 -10.32 15.03
N LYS A 165 7.42 -11.51 15.54
CA LYS A 165 8.81 -11.93 15.78
C LYS A 165 9.59 -12.01 14.47
N GLY A 166 10.84 -11.55 14.48
CA GLY A 166 11.71 -11.58 13.30
C GLY A 166 11.54 -10.42 12.34
N VAL A 167 10.55 -9.56 12.53
CA VAL A 167 10.27 -8.38 11.68
C VAL A 167 10.81 -7.12 12.31
N SER A 168 11.59 -6.35 11.56
CA SER A 168 12.12 -5.04 11.96
C SER A 168 11.55 -3.98 11.03
N ALA A 169 10.92 -2.95 11.57
CA ALA A 169 10.48 -1.82 10.75
C ALA A 169 11.68 -0.99 10.28
N VAL A 170 11.72 -0.67 9.01
CA VAL A 170 12.74 0.18 8.39
C VAL A 170 12.14 1.58 8.19
N THR A 171 12.53 2.50 9.04
CA THR A 171 12.13 3.90 8.91
C THR A 171 13.16 4.68 8.12
N ARG A 172 12.75 5.22 6.97
CA ARG A 172 13.60 6.07 6.14
C ARG A 172 13.50 7.52 6.63
N GLY A 173 14.51 8.01 7.33
CA GLY A 173 14.62 9.42 7.70
C GLY A 173 14.85 9.70 9.19
N ALA A 174 14.96 10.98 9.53
CA ALA A 174 15.32 11.49 10.86
C ALA A 174 14.27 11.23 11.95
N LYS A 175 13.06 10.81 11.61
CA LYS A 175 11.99 10.49 12.56
C LYS A 175 11.81 8.98 12.63
N ASN A 176 12.46 8.34 13.58
CA ASN A 176 12.33 6.89 13.85
C ASN A 176 10.94 6.45 14.30
N ASN A 177 9.94 7.32 14.31
CA ASN A 177 8.61 7.04 14.81
C ASN A 177 7.54 7.75 13.97
N PRO A 178 7.20 7.25 12.76
CA PRO A 178 6.13 7.82 11.95
C PRO A 178 4.78 7.65 12.63
N VAL A 179 3.88 8.61 12.40
CA VAL A 179 2.47 8.51 12.77
C VAL A 179 1.79 7.55 11.81
N LEU A 180 1.15 6.52 12.34
CA LEU A 180 0.40 5.53 11.55
C LEU A 180 -1.06 5.93 11.39
N VAL A 181 -1.66 6.42 12.48
CA VAL A 181 -3.06 6.84 12.53
C VAL A 181 -3.18 8.19 13.22
N SER A 182 -3.92 9.09 12.63
CA SER A 182 -4.26 10.39 13.19
C SER A 182 -5.73 10.43 13.59
N VAL A 183 -6.01 10.92 14.78
CA VAL A 183 -7.37 11.15 15.29
C VAL A 183 -7.67 12.63 15.19
N VAL A 184 -8.63 12.99 14.36
CA VAL A 184 -9.05 14.37 14.14
C VAL A 184 -10.42 14.57 14.77
N ALA A 185 -10.52 15.55 15.71
CA ALA A 185 -11.81 15.95 16.23
C ALA A 185 -12.67 16.55 15.10
N PRO A 186 -13.98 16.25 15.02
CA PRO A 186 -14.85 16.90 14.06
C PRO A 186 -14.79 18.41 14.33
N ALA A 187 -14.56 19.20 13.29
CA ALA A 187 -14.78 20.65 13.37
C ALA A 187 -16.27 20.84 13.66
N VAL A 188 -16.58 21.26 14.88
CA VAL A 188 -17.92 21.76 15.20
C VAL A 188 -18.03 23.03 14.37
N GLU A 189 -18.76 22.97 13.27
CA GLU A 189 -19.27 24.18 12.64
C GLU A 189 -20.13 24.87 13.72
N VAL A 190 -19.55 25.87 14.35
CA VAL A 190 -20.31 26.81 15.16
C VAL A 190 -21.10 27.58 14.11
N GLU A 191 -22.36 27.18 13.91
CA GLU A 191 -23.34 28.08 13.30
C GLU A 191 -23.23 29.38 14.07
N ALA A 192 -22.65 30.39 13.43
CA ALA A 192 -22.70 31.75 13.91
C ALA A 192 -24.18 32.11 14.04
N PRO A 193 -24.67 32.54 15.22
CA PRO A 193 -26.04 32.98 15.35
C PRO A 193 -26.23 34.14 14.38
N ALA A 194 -27.20 33.99 13.49
CA ALA A 194 -27.68 35.04 12.62
C ALA A 194 -28.05 36.26 13.54
N ALA A 195 -27.19 37.24 13.54
CA ALA A 195 -27.50 38.52 14.15
C ALA A 195 -28.51 39.21 13.24
N ASP A 196 -29.76 39.12 13.64
CA ASP A 196 -30.85 39.99 13.26
C ASP A 196 -30.43 41.44 13.57
N ALA A 197 -30.28 42.24 12.54
CA ALA A 197 -30.21 43.69 12.66
C ALA A 197 -31.06 44.28 11.54
N ALA A 198 -32.35 44.39 11.89
CA ALA A 198 -33.24 45.35 11.28
C ALA A 198 -32.70 46.78 11.41
N ALA A 199 -32.85 47.54 10.38
CA ALA A 199 -33.30 48.88 10.35
C ALA A 199 -32.73 49.66 9.17
N ALA A 200 -33.62 49.94 8.24
CA ALA A 200 -33.59 51.10 7.39
C ALA A 200 -33.89 52.36 8.24
N PRO A 201 -34.07 53.59 7.69
CA PRO A 201 -33.80 54.11 6.38
C PRO A 201 -33.16 55.53 6.42
N ALA A 202 -32.93 56.08 5.33
CA ALA A 202 -33.24 57.50 4.96
C ALA A 202 -32.16 58.22 4.16
N LYS A 203 -32.62 58.61 2.99
CA LYS A 203 -32.60 59.95 2.39
C LYS A 203 -31.31 60.77 2.36
N GLY A 204 -31.00 61.13 1.14
CA GLY A 204 -30.72 62.53 0.93
C GLY A 204 -29.72 62.84 -0.19
N LYS A 205 -30.30 63.23 -1.36
CA LYS A 205 -29.91 64.40 -2.21
C LYS A 205 -28.39 64.64 -2.34
N GLY A 206 -27.77 64.72 -3.50
CA GLY A 206 -28.12 65.59 -4.57
C GLY A 206 -26.83 66.17 -5.17
N LYS A 207 -26.87 66.40 -6.47
CA LYS A 207 -26.08 67.39 -7.23
C LYS A 207 -24.55 67.23 -7.27
N LYS A 208 -23.93 67.02 -8.32
CA LYS A 208 -23.82 67.80 -9.56
C LYS A 208 -23.20 66.92 -10.64
#